data_93b90eb9569529b13dd128455ceb322b
#
_entry.id   93b90eb9569529b13dd128455ceb322b
#
_cell.length_a   1.000
_cell.length_b   1.000
_cell.length_c   1.000
_cell.angle_alpha   90.00
_cell.angle_beta   90.00
_cell.angle_gamma   90.00
#
_symmetry.space_group_name_H-M   'P 1'
#
loop_
_entity.id
_entity.type
_entity.pdbx_description
1 polymer ?
#
loop_
_entity_poly.entity_id
_entity_poly.type
_entity_poly.pdbx_seq_one_letter_code
_entity_poly.pdbx_strand_id
1 'polypeptide(L)'
;MKSVLIVDDHPVVRGAVKIVLKLEGYKRIHEAACGNEVLPMIREHKPDLVVLDLGLPSLDGLEVLARIQMEEAHCRVVVFTGQEAAFFQDRCMRAGAMAYVPKTNDLQHLHKAVHAVMAGYTYFTRLPSSTVSLTQVQRSEKQMIDSLSDRELSIFLHLARGTSNKEIARMMHLSHKTVSTYKTRLTEKLNVQSPVHLRDYASRHNLL
;
A
#
# COMPACT_ATOMS: atom_id res chain seq x y z
N MET A 1 -20.73 -14.76 -13.34
CA MET A 1 -20.41 -15.39 -12.04
C MET A 1 -19.26 -14.62 -11.43
N LYS A 2 -19.44 -14.01 -10.24
CA LYS A 2 -18.42 -13.10 -9.64
C LYS A 2 -17.10 -13.83 -9.39
N SER A 3 -16.01 -13.26 -9.86
CA SER A 3 -14.63 -13.76 -9.75
C SER A 3 -13.76 -12.73 -9.05
N VAL A 4 -12.83 -13.17 -8.18
CA VAL A 4 -11.93 -12.30 -7.43
C VAL A 4 -10.54 -12.89 -7.34
N LEU A 5 -9.53 -12.02 -7.37
CA LEU A 5 -8.14 -12.34 -7.06
C LEU A 5 -7.76 -11.68 -5.72
N ILE A 6 -7.30 -12.48 -4.77
CA ILE A 6 -6.76 -12.02 -3.48
C ILE A 6 -5.23 -12.03 -3.59
N VAL A 7 -4.61 -10.91 -3.30
CA VAL A 7 -3.16 -10.72 -3.39
C VAL A 7 -2.62 -10.28 -2.05
N ASP A 8 -1.96 -11.18 -1.32
CA ASP A 8 -1.41 -10.95 0.01
C ASP A 8 -0.37 -12.05 0.30
N ASP A 9 0.76 -11.72 0.88
CA ASP A 9 1.79 -12.71 1.21
C ASP A 9 1.46 -13.52 2.47
N HIS A 10 0.53 -13.02 3.32
CA HIS A 10 0.13 -13.69 4.56
C HIS A 10 -1.04 -14.66 4.35
N PRO A 11 -0.84 -15.98 4.49
CA PRO A 11 -1.91 -16.98 4.25
C PRO A 11 -3.13 -16.79 5.15
N VAL A 12 -2.93 -16.35 6.41
CA VAL A 12 -4.02 -16.11 7.37
C VAL A 12 -4.92 -14.96 6.90
N VAL A 13 -4.33 -13.90 6.36
CA VAL A 13 -5.06 -12.74 5.82
C VAL A 13 -5.85 -13.17 4.59
N ARG A 14 -5.24 -13.91 3.65
CA ARG A 14 -5.98 -14.45 2.49
C ARG A 14 -7.16 -15.32 2.92
N GLY A 15 -6.98 -16.15 3.94
CA GLY A 15 -8.05 -16.97 4.52
C GLY A 15 -9.22 -16.14 5.05
N ALA A 16 -8.92 -15.08 5.81
CA ALA A 16 -9.92 -14.16 6.36
C ALA A 16 -10.67 -13.39 5.25
N VAL A 17 -9.95 -12.85 4.28
CA VAL A 17 -10.52 -12.15 3.12
C VAL A 17 -11.42 -13.09 2.31
N LYS A 18 -11.00 -14.34 2.12
CA LYS A 18 -11.78 -15.37 1.42
C LYS A 18 -13.14 -15.64 2.07
N ILE A 19 -13.20 -15.63 3.42
CA ILE A 19 -14.47 -15.79 4.15
C ILE A 19 -15.41 -14.62 3.81
N VAL A 20 -14.93 -13.38 3.90
CA VAL A 20 -15.73 -12.18 3.58
C VAL A 20 -16.26 -12.26 2.14
N LEU A 21 -15.40 -12.59 1.19
CA LEU A 21 -15.78 -12.65 -0.23
C LEU A 21 -16.76 -13.77 -0.55
N LYS A 22 -16.69 -14.91 0.15
CA LYS A 22 -17.69 -15.98 0.03
C LYS A 22 -19.07 -15.52 0.50
N LEU A 23 -19.15 -14.76 1.59
CA LEU A 23 -20.40 -14.17 2.08
C LEU A 23 -21.00 -13.17 1.07
N GLU A 24 -20.14 -12.47 0.29
CA GLU A 24 -20.55 -11.60 -0.82
C GLU A 24 -20.92 -12.34 -2.12
N GLY A 25 -20.90 -13.68 -2.09
CA GLY A 25 -21.32 -14.51 -3.21
C GLY A 25 -20.26 -14.75 -4.28
N TYR A 26 -18.97 -14.47 -3.98
CA TYR A 26 -17.87 -14.84 -4.89
C TYR A 26 -17.67 -16.36 -4.88
N LYS A 27 -17.80 -16.99 -6.02
CA LYS A 27 -17.64 -18.45 -6.19
C LYS A 27 -16.26 -18.81 -6.79
N ARG A 28 -15.66 -17.92 -7.57
CA ARG A 28 -14.32 -18.08 -8.13
C ARG A 28 -13.37 -17.17 -7.39
N ILE A 29 -12.52 -17.75 -6.56
CA ILE A 29 -11.55 -17.03 -5.72
C ILE A 29 -10.16 -17.56 -6.06
N HIS A 30 -9.32 -16.70 -6.62
CA HIS A 30 -7.93 -16.97 -6.93
C HIS A 30 -7.04 -16.30 -5.89
N GLU A 31 -5.87 -16.84 -5.63
CA GLU A 31 -4.95 -16.33 -4.61
C GLU A 31 -3.55 -16.18 -5.22
N ALA A 32 -2.90 -15.05 -4.95
CA ALA A 32 -1.50 -14.79 -5.25
C ALA A 32 -0.76 -14.39 -3.97
N ALA A 33 0.50 -14.80 -3.84
CA ALA A 33 1.33 -14.49 -2.69
C ALA A 33 2.42 -13.46 -2.97
N CYS A 34 2.62 -13.08 -4.23
CA CYS A 34 3.62 -12.09 -4.63
C CYS A 34 3.14 -11.22 -5.80
N GLY A 35 3.72 -10.03 -5.92
CA GLY A 35 3.32 -9.05 -6.93
C GLY A 35 3.54 -9.51 -8.38
N ASN A 36 4.54 -10.35 -8.62
CA ASN A 36 4.86 -10.83 -9.98
C ASN A 36 3.80 -11.79 -10.55
N GLU A 37 2.99 -12.44 -9.70
CA GLU A 37 1.93 -13.34 -10.11
C GLU A 37 0.66 -12.61 -10.57
N VAL A 38 0.48 -11.35 -10.15
CA VAL A 38 -0.80 -10.65 -10.26
C VAL A 38 -1.23 -10.45 -11.70
N LEU A 39 -0.39 -9.85 -12.55
CA LEU A 39 -0.76 -9.57 -13.95
C LEU A 39 -0.99 -10.83 -14.78
N PRO A 40 -0.14 -11.88 -14.69
CA PRO A 40 -0.43 -13.16 -15.33
C PRO A 40 -1.80 -13.73 -14.92
N MET A 41 -2.13 -13.71 -13.60
CA MET A 41 -3.40 -14.21 -13.10
C MET A 41 -4.61 -13.36 -13.53
N ILE A 42 -4.45 -12.04 -13.60
CA ILE A 42 -5.51 -11.15 -14.12
C ILE A 42 -5.80 -11.47 -15.60
N ARG A 43 -4.77 -11.66 -16.41
CA ARG A 43 -4.94 -12.01 -17.84
C ARG A 43 -5.61 -13.36 -18.04
N GLU A 44 -5.24 -14.36 -17.22
CA GLU A 44 -5.78 -15.72 -17.29
C GLU A 44 -7.21 -15.81 -16.78
N HIS A 45 -7.47 -15.25 -15.57
CA HIS A 45 -8.72 -15.49 -14.87
C HIS A 45 -9.74 -14.35 -15.03
N LYS A 46 -9.33 -13.18 -15.51
CA LYS A 46 -10.16 -11.98 -15.73
C LYS A 46 -11.10 -11.70 -14.54
N PRO A 47 -10.54 -11.46 -13.34
CA PRO A 47 -11.35 -11.26 -12.15
C PRO A 47 -12.16 -9.96 -12.24
N ASP A 48 -13.37 -9.93 -11.66
CA ASP A 48 -14.16 -8.72 -11.54
C ASP A 48 -13.60 -7.76 -10.47
N LEU A 49 -12.90 -8.34 -9.48
CA LEU A 49 -12.34 -7.65 -8.32
C LEU A 49 -10.92 -8.17 -8.02
N VAL A 50 -10.04 -7.27 -7.65
CA VAL A 50 -8.74 -7.57 -7.04
C VAL A 50 -8.72 -6.97 -5.63
N VAL A 51 -8.41 -7.78 -4.61
CA VAL A 51 -8.10 -7.31 -3.26
C VAL A 51 -6.59 -7.37 -3.11
N LEU A 52 -5.95 -6.22 -2.98
CA LEU A 52 -4.50 -6.05 -3.12
C LEU A 52 -3.87 -5.53 -1.83
N ASP A 53 -2.90 -6.27 -1.30
CA ASP A 53 -1.97 -5.71 -0.30
C ASP A 53 -0.86 -4.90 -0.97
N LEU A 54 -0.38 -3.87 -0.29
CA LEU A 54 0.78 -3.07 -0.72
C LEU A 54 2.10 -3.70 -0.25
N GLY A 55 2.10 -4.40 0.87
CA GLY A 55 3.31 -4.98 1.48
C GLY A 55 3.79 -6.28 0.84
N LEU A 56 3.70 -6.41 -0.48
CA LEU A 56 4.04 -7.64 -1.19
C LEU A 56 5.56 -7.85 -1.33
N PRO A 57 6.03 -9.10 -1.30
CA PRO A 57 7.40 -9.43 -1.66
C PRO A 57 7.65 -9.22 -3.16
N SER A 58 8.90 -8.92 -3.49
CA SER A 58 9.44 -8.79 -4.86
C SER A 58 8.99 -7.56 -5.63
N LEU A 59 7.70 -7.32 -5.78
CA LEU A 59 7.12 -6.17 -6.47
C LEU A 59 6.17 -5.45 -5.51
N ASP A 60 6.41 -4.15 -5.31
CA ASP A 60 5.57 -3.29 -4.44
C ASP A 60 4.12 -3.24 -4.96
N GLY A 61 3.15 -3.30 -4.04
CA GLY A 61 1.74 -3.32 -4.40
C GLY A 61 1.26 -2.06 -5.13
N LEU A 62 1.87 -0.89 -4.88
CA LEU A 62 1.60 0.33 -5.66
C LEU A 62 2.10 0.20 -7.11
N GLU A 63 3.26 -0.43 -7.31
CA GLU A 63 3.76 -0.72 -8.66
C GLU A 63 2.85 -1.74 -9.39
N VAL A 64 2.35 -2.75 -8.65
CA VAL A 64 1.34 -3.69 -9.17
C VAL A 64 0.08 -2.94 -9.59
N LEU A 65 -0.43 -2.06 -8.75
CA LEU A 65 -1.63 -1.25 -9.02
C LEU A 65 -1.45 -0.37 -10.27
N ALA A 66 -0.32 0.32 -10.38
CA ALA A 66 0.00 1.14 -11.56
C ALA A 66 0.05 0.29 -12.84
N ARG A 67 0.61 -0.91 -12.79
CA ARG A 67 0.66 -1.83 -13.94
C ARG A 67 -0.73 -2.35 -14.31
N ILE A 68 -1.60 -2.65 -13.35
CA ILE A 68 -3.01 -3.03 -13.61
C ILE A 68 -3.71 -1.91 -14.37
N GLN A 69 -3.50 -0.65 -13.96
CA GLN A 69 -4.08 0.51 -14.62
C GLN A 69 -3.54 0.71 -16.05
N MET A 70 -2.23 0.53 -16.25
CA MET A 70 -1.59 0.66 -17.57
C MET A 70 -2.06 -0.41 -18.56
N GLU A 71 -2.42 -1.60 -18.09
CA GLU A 71 -2.97 -2.68 -18.94
C GLU A 71 -4.48 -2.52 -19.22
N GLU A 72 -5.10 -1.42 -18.76
CA GLU A 72 -6.55 -1.18 -18.89
C GLU A 72 -7.37 -2.40 -18.45
N ALA A 73 -6.89 -3.10 -17.42
CA ALA A 73 -7.55 -4.30 -16.93
C ALA A 73 -8.95 -3.98 -16.41
N HIS A 74 -9.97 -4.64 -16.94
CA HIS A 74 -11.38 -4.42 -16.58
C HIS A 74 -11.75 -4.97 -15.19
N CYS A 75 -10.82 -4.91 -14.23
CA CYS A 75 -11.05 -5.32 -12.85
C CYS A 75 -11.05 -4.11 -11.92
N ARG A 76 -11.90 -4.16 -10.89
CA ARG A 76 -11.89 -3.16 -9.81
C ARG A 76 -10.84 -3.54 -8.78
N VAL A 77 -10.15 -2.54 -8.20
CA VAL A 77 -9.13 -2.80 -7.21
C VAL A 77 -9.51 -2.20 -5.87
N VAL A 78 -9.54 -3.04 -4.84
CA VAL A 78 -9.64 -2.67 -3.42
C VAL A 78 -8.28 -2.91 -2.79
N VAL A 79 -7.64 -1.86 -2.32
CA VAL A 79 -6.41 -1.96 -1.53
C VAL A 79 -6.78 -2.34 -0.10
N PHE A 80 -6.19 -3.45 0.42
CA PHE A 80 -6.36 -3.93 1.78
C PHE A 80 -5.00 -4.15 2.40
N THR A 81 -4.53 -3.20 3.22
CA THR A 81 -3.11 -3.13 3.62
C THR A 81 -2.91 -2.69 5.06
N GLY A 82 -1.77 -3.09 5.65
CA GLY A 82 -1.31 -2.58 6.94
C GLY A 82 -0.59 -1.23 6.86
N GLN A 83 -0.39 -0.67 5.65
CA GLN A 83 0.22 0.65 5.48
C GLN A 83 -0.74 1.76 5.92
N GLU A 84 -0.19 2.91 6.35
CA GLU A 84 -1.00 4.00 6.86
C GLU A 84 -1.70 4.80 5.76
N ALA A 85 -3.02 4.97 5.89
CA ALA A 85 -3.84 5.67 4.91
C ALA A 85 -3.35 7.10 4.62
N ALA A 86 -2.83 7.80 5.62
CA ALA A 86 -2.32 9.17 5.49
C ALA A 86 -1.26 9.34 4.40
N PHE A 87 -0.52 8.28 4.04
CA PHE A 87 0.57 8.33 3.05
C PHE A 87 0.27 7.61 1.77
N PHE A 88 -0.53 6.55 1.86
CA PHE A 88 -0.72 5.65 0.73
C PHE A 88 -2.08 5.82 0.04
N GLN A 89 -3.11 6.30 0.76
CA GLN A 89 -4.46 6.38 0.22
C GLN A 89 -4.54 7.23 -1.05
N ASP A 90 -3.99 8.45 -1.04
CA ASP A 90 -4.02 9.36 -2.19
C ASP A 90 -3.19 8.83 -3.36
N ARG A 91 -2.08 8.12 -3.07
CA ARG A 91 -1.26 7.46 -4.10
C ARG A 91 -2.03 6.32 -4.75
N CYS A 92 -2.69 5.48 -3.96
CA CYS A 92 -3.53 4.40 -4.46
C CYS A 92 -4.70 4.91 -5.30
N MET A 93 -5.37 5.98 -4.85
CA MET A 93 -6.46 6.59 -5.60
C MET A 93 -5.99 7.10 -6.96
N ARG A 94 -4.85 7.80 -7.01
CA ARG A 94 -4.24 8.27 -8.28
C ARG A 94 -3.78 7.13 -9.18
N ALA A 95 -3.38 6.01 -8.60
CA ALA A 95 -2.99 4.81 -9.33
C ALA A 95 -4.18 3.91 -9.73
N GLY A 96 -5.44 4.38 -9.54
CA GLY A 96 -6.64 3.70 -10.02
C GLY A 96 -7.31 2.75 -9.03
N ALA A 97 -6.91 2.72 -7.76
CA ALA A 97 -7.66 1.99 -6.74
C ALA A 97 -9.04 2.62 -6.54
N MET A 98 -10.07 1.81 -6.34
CA MET A 98 -11.41 2.27 -6.02
C MET A 98 -11.69 2.30 -4.51
N ALA A 99 -10.86 1.63 -3.70
CA ALA A 99 -10.99 1.65 -2.25
C ALA A 99 -9.62 1.50 -1.57
N TYR A 100 -9.53 2.07 -0.37
CA TYR A 100 -8.40 1.87 0.55
C TYR A 100 -8.94 1.44 1.91
N VAL A 101 -8.55 0.25 2.37
CA VAL A 101 -9.01 -0.34 3.64
C VAL A 101 -7.79 -0.75 4.46
N PRO A 102 -7.59 -0.15 5.64
CA PRO A 102 -6.56 -0.61 6.56
C PRO A 102 -6.82 -2.03 7.07
N LYS A 103 -5.77 -2.86 7.20
CA LYS A 103 -5.82 -4.18 7.85
C LYS A 103 -5.96 -3.98 9.36
N THR A 104 -7.18 -3.73 9.81
CA THR A 104 -7.56 -3.69 11.22
C THR A 104 -8.14 -5.04 11.65
N ASN A 105 -8.42 -5.21 12.94
CA ASN A 105 -9.07 -6.41 13.44
C ASN A 105 -10.53 -6.57 12.98
N ASP A 106 -11.11 -5.52 12.38
CA ASP A 106 -12.49 -5.53 11.90
C ASP A 106 -12.54 -5.60 10.36
N LEU A 107 -12.99 -6.75 9.85
CA LEU A 107 -13.18 -6.99 8.42
C LEU A 107 -14.47 -6.36 7.86
N GLN A 108 -15.31 -5.71 8.69
CA GLN A 108 -16.53 -5.06 8.22
C GLN A 108 -16.23 -3.93 7.23
N HIS A 109 -15.10 -3.23 7.41
CA HIS A 109 -14.68 -2.20 6.46
C HIS A 109 -14.34 -2.78 5.08
N LEU A 110 -13.72 -3.95 5.03
CA LEU A 110 -13.46 -4.65 3.77
C LEU A 110 -14.78 -5.05 3.10
N HIS A 111 -15.73 -5.60 3.85
CA HIS A 111 -17.06 -5.94 3.35
C HIS A 111 -17.77 -4.72 2.73
N LYS A 112 -17.82 -3.58 3.46
CA LYS A 112 -18.42 -2.34 2.98
C LYS A 112 -17.72 -1.81 1.72
N ALA A 113 -16.39 -1.86 1.68
CA ALA A 113 -15.60 -1.42 0.55
C ALA A 113 -15.87 -2.26 -0.70
N VAL A 114 -15.89 -3.58 -0.57
CA VAL A 114 -16.21 -4.51 -1.67
C VAL A 114 -17.61 -4.22 -2.22
N HIS A 115 -18.59 -4.08 -1.33
CA HIS A 115 -19.96 -3.77 -1.73
C HIS A 115 -20.06 -2.43 -2.48
N ALA A 116 -19.46 -1.36 -1.95
CA ALA A 116 -19.45 -0.03 -2.58
C ALA A 116 -18.76 -0.07 -3.95
N VAL A 117 -17.58 -0.67 -4.03
CA VAL A 117 -16.81 -0.76 -5.27
C VAL A 117 -17.54 -1.56 -6.34
N MET A 118 -18.19 -2.66 -5.97
CA MET A 118 -18.97 -3.46 -6.93
C MET A 118 -20.26 -2.76 -7.38
N ALA A 119 -20.78 -1.82 -6.59
CA ALA A 119 -21.88 -0.94 -6.99
C ALA A 119 -21.42 0.26 -7.85
N GLY A 120 -20.11 0.41 -8.10
CA GLY A 120 -19.54 1.49 -8.91
C GLY A 120 -19.13 2.73 -8.12
N TYR A 121 -19.15 2.67 -6.78
CA TYR A 121 -18.70 3.76 -5.90
C TYR A 121 -17.27 3.55 -5.46
N THR A 122 -16.61 4.63 -5.01
CA THR A 122 -15.32 4.57 -4.34
C THR A 122 -15.50 4.49 -2.81
N TYR A 123 -14.53 3.88 -2.12
CA TYR A 123 -14.53 3.78 -0.66
C TYR A 123 -13.18 4.21 -0.09
N PHE A 124 -13.10 5.48 0.33
CA PHE A 124 -11.91 6.08 0.94
C PHE A 124 -12.30 6.75 2.25
N THR A 125 -11.44 6.60 3.26
CA THR A 125 -11.63 7.30 4.54
C THR A 125 -11.32 8.78 4.35
N ARG A 126 -12.13 9.67 4.90
CA ARG A 126 -11.76 11.09 4.98
C ARG A 126 -10.57 11.21 5.94
N LEU A 127 -9.41 11.48 5.39
CA LEU A 127 -8.26 11.88 6.20
C LEU A 127 -8.57 13.27 6.76
N PRO A 128 -8.33 13.51 8.07
CA PRO A 128 -8.45 14.87 8.59
C PRO A 128 -7.50 15.74 7.79
N SER A 129 -8.06 16.63 6.96
CA SER A 129 -7.29 17.70 6.34
C SER A 129 -6.77 18.54 7.50
N SER A 130 -5.49 18.44 7.78
CA SER A 130 -4.81 19.31 8.72
C SER A 130 -4.85 20.75 8.15
N THR A 131 -5.91 21.48 8.48
CA THR A 131 -6.03 22.92 8.25
C THR A 131 -5.17 23.71 9.24
N VAL A 132 -4.06 23.13 9.68
CA VAL A 132 -3.03 23.84 10.41
C VAL A 132 -2.26 24.65 9.39
N SER A 133 -2.15 25.97 9.61
CA SER A 133 -1.29 26.86 8.85
C SER A 133 0.15 26.35 8.93
N LEU A 134 0.52 25.50 7.97
CA LEU A 134 1.88 24.96 7.89
C LEU A 134 2.84 26.10 7.64
N THR A 135 3.89 26.20 8.44
CA THR A 135 5.00 27.12 8.18
C THR A 135 5.63 26.78 6.82
N GLN A 136 6.32 27.76 6.22
CA GLN A 136 6.95 27.55 4.92
C GLN A 136 7.95 26.38 4.93
N VAL A 137 8.61 26.14 6.06
CA VAL A 137 9.52 25.00 6.28
C VAL A 137 8.75 23.66 6.24
N GLN A 138 7.63 23.57 6.94
CA GLN A 138 6.81 22.35 6.95
C GLN A 138 6.18 22.03 5.58
N ARG A 139 5.88 23.06 4.78
CA ARG A 139 5.42 22.87 3.39
C ARG A 139 6.51 22.29 2.49
N SER A 140 7.75 22.77 2.63
CA SER A 140 8.88 22.24 1.86
C SER A 140 9.21 20.80 2.27
N GLU A 141 9.21 20.50 3.57
CA GLU A 141 9.42 19.14 4.09
C GLU A 141 8.33 18.17 3.61
N LYS A 142 7.06 18.59 3.61
CA LYS A 142 5.96 17.77 3.07
C LYS A 142 6.17 17.49 1.57
N GLN A 143 6.58 18.48 0.79
CA GLN A 143 6.89 18.29 -0.63
C GLN A 143 8.04 17.29 -0.84
N MET A 144 9.06 17.30 0.02
CA MET A 144 10.14 16.32 -0.02
C MET A 144 9.61 14.89 0.24
N ILE A 145 8.73 14.71 1.24
CA ILE A 145 8.07 13.42 1.49
C ILE A 145 7.23 12.97 0.29
N ASP A 146 6.46 13.89 -0.28
CA ASP A 146 5.60 13.60 -1.45
C ASP A 146 6.42 13.23 -2.69
N SER A 147 7.69 13.66 -2.76
CA SER A 147 8.62 13.33 -3.85
C SER A 147 9.28 11.94 -3.71
N LEU A 148 9.15 11.30 -2.55
CA LEU A 148 9.67 9.96 -2.36
C LEU A 148 8.89 8.97 -3.21
N SER A 149 9.60 8.05 -3.86
CA SER A 149 8.95 6.87 -4.44
C SER A 149 8.30 6.03 -3.33
N ASP A 150 7.34 5.21 -3.70
CA ASP A 150 6.60 4.36 -2.76
C ASP A 150 7.55 3.45 -1.96
N ARG A 151 8.58 2.93 -2.63
CA ARG A 151 9.60 2.10 -2.00
C ARG A 151 10.52 2.88 -1.06
N GLU A 152 10.86 4.11 -1.42
CA GLU A 152 11.61 5.04 -0.54
C GLU A 152 10.78 5.41 0.67
N LEU A 153 9.50 5.70 0.51
CA LEU A 153 8.58 6.02 1.60
C LEU A 153 8.43 4.83 2.56
N SER A 154 8.22 3.62 2.06
CA SER A 154 8.14 2.41 2.88
C SER A 154 9.40 2.19 3.72
N ILE A 155 10.59 2.30 3.09
CA ILE A 155 11.87 2.17 3.79
C ILE A 155 12.06 3.29 4.81
N PHE A 156 11.69 4.53 4.47
CA PHE A 156 11.75 5.67 5.37
C PHE A 156 10.92 5.42 6.64
N LEU A 157 9.68 4.96 6.52
CA LEU A 157 8.82 4.67 7.66
C LEU A 157 9.40 3.57 8.56
N HIS A 158 9.95 2.51 7.98
CA HIS A 158 10.63 1.47 8.77
C HIS A 158 11.85 1.99 9.50
N LEU A 159 12.70 2.79 8.84
CA LEU A 159 13.88 3.40 9.46
C LEU A 159 13.47 4.35 10.60
N ALA A 160 12.44 5.15 10.41
CA ALA A 160 11.92 6.08 11.40
C ALA A 160 11.35 5.37 12.64
N ARG A 161 10.77 4.18 12.46
CA ARG A 161 10.32 3.30 13.57
C ARG A 161 11.47 2.58 14.27
N GLY A 162 12.72 2.76 13.80
CA GLY A 162 13.88 2.13 14.39
C GLY A 162 14.14 0.70 13.93
N THR A 163 13.46 0.23 12.87
CA THR A 163 13.67 -1.09 12.30
C THR A 163 15.08 -1.18 11.72
N SER A 164 15.82 -2.25 12.03
CA SER A 164 17.20 -2.44 11.55
C SER A 164 17.24 -2.69 10.03
N ASN A 165 18.34 -2.28 9.38
CA ASN A 165 18.54 -2.55 7.95
C ASN A 165 18.39 -4.04 7.60
N LYS A 166 18.76 -4.93 8.51
CA LYS A 166 18.67 -6.40 8.32
C LYS A 166 17.21 -6.86 8.33
N GLU A 167 16.40 -6.32 9.22
CA GLU A 167 14.96 -6.61 9.29
C GLU A 167 14.22 -6.04 8.09
N ILE A 168 14.50 -4.78 7.71
CA ILE A 168 13.92 -4.15 6.51
C ILE A 168 14.28 -4.98 5.27
N ALA A 169 15.54 -5.39 5.13
CA ALA A 169 16.00 -6.22 4.03
C ALA A 169 15.20 -7.54 3.94
N ARG A 170 14.98 -8.19 5.09
CA ARG A 170 14.19 -9.43 5.15
C ARG A 170 12.71 -9.19 4.81
N MET A 171 12.08 -8.17 5.40
CA MET A 171 10.66 -7.86 5.21
C MET A 171 10.35 -7.44 3.76
N MET A 172 11.24 -6.66 3.14
CA MET A 172 11.05 -6.15 1.79
C MET A 172 11.73 -7.00 0.70
N HIS A 173 12.28 -8.17 1.06
CA HIS A 173 13.03 -9.05 0.17
C HIS A 173 14.14 -8.34 -0.61
N LEU A 174 14.90 -7.52 0.11
CA LEU A 174 16.04 -6.76 -0.40
C LEU A 174 17.37 -7.29 0.18
N SER A 175 18.48 -6.92 -0.46
CA SER A 175 19.78 -7.08 0.18
C SER A 175 20.00 -5.99 1.23
N HIS A 176 20.78 -6.30 2.27
CA HIS A 176 21.21 -5.30 3.26
C HIS A 176 21.92 -4.10 2.60
N LYS A 177 22.71 -4.36 1.55
CA LYS A 177 23.40 -3.31 0.77
C LYS A 177 22.39 -2.39 0.07
N THR A 178 21.32 -2.96 -0.48
CA THR A 178 20.23 -2.19 -1.13
C THR A 178 19.55 -1.27 -0.12
N VAL A 179 19.21 -1.77 1.07
CA VAL A 179 18.59 -0.95 2.14
C VAL A 179 19.55 0.17 2.57
N SER A 180 20.86 -0.11 2.70
CA SER A 180 21.85 0.92 3.01
C SER A 180 21.91 2.00 1.94
N THR A 181 21.82 1.64 0.66
CA THR A 181 21.77 2.61 -0.44
C THR A 181 20.52 3.50 -0.37
N TYR A 182 19.36 2.90 -0.08
CA TYR A 182 18.12 3.67 0.13
C TYR A 182 18.24 4.62 1.33
N LYS A 183 18.82 4.17 2.43
CA LYS A 183 19.07 4.98 3.62
C LYS A 183 19.89 6.24 3.29
N THR A 184 20.98 6.10 2.53
CA THR A 184 21.79 7.23 2.08
C THR A 184 20.98 8.19 1.19
N ARG A 185 20.28 7.66 0.18
CA ARG A 185 19.43 8.47 -0.71
C ARG A 185 18.32 9.22 0.03
N LEU A 186 17.72 8.60 1.05
CA LEU A 186 16.69 9.22 1.88
C LEU A 186 17.24 10.37 2.70
N THR A 187 18.44 10.22 3.30
CA THR A 187 19.08 11.34 4.03
C THR A 187 19.38 12.53 3.12
N GLU A 188 19.80 12.26 1.89
CA GLU A 188 20.03 13.30 0.87
C GLU A 188 18.72 13.97 0.43
N LYS A 189 17.70 13.19 0.02
CA LYS A 189 16.42 13.70 -0.47
C LYS A 189 15.63 14.49 0.58
N LEU A 190 15.66 14.04 1.84
CA LEU A 190 14.97 14.69 2.95
C LEU A 190 15.85 15.79 3.61
N ASN A 191 17.06 16.01 3.10
CA ASN A 191 18.02 16.99 3.61
C ASN A 191 18.25 16.86 5.13
N VAL A 192 18.39 15.61 5.62
CA VAL A 192 18.67 15.33 7.03
C VAL A 192 20.14 14.96 7.22
N GLN A 193 20.75 15.47 8.31
CA GLN A 193 22.20 15.32 8.55
C GLN A 193 22.61 13.87 8.91
N SER A 194 21.69 13.08 9.45
CA SER A 194 21.94 11.70 9.80
C SER A 194 20.67 10.87 9.85
N PRO A 195 20.78 9.54 9.76
CA PRO A 195 19.63 8.64 9.88
C PRO A 195 18.85 8.73 11.20
N VAL A 196 19.50 9.20 12.28
CA VAL A 196 18.82 9.42 13.59
C VAL A 196 17.75 10.50 13.46
N HIS A 197 18.00 11.52 12.66
CA HIS A 197 17.05 12.60 12.42
C HIS A 197 15.83 12.18 11.56
N LEU A 198 15.87 11.01 10.92
CA LEU A 198 14.71 10.49 10.19
C LEU A 198 13.51 10.25 11.11
N ARG A 199 13.75 9.81 12.36
CA ARG A 199 12.69 9.64 13.35
C ARG A 199 12.06 10.98 13.75
N ASP A 200 12.88 11.98 14.05
CA ASP A 200 12.39 13.31 14.41
C ASP A 200 11.64 13.96 13.24
N TYR A 201 12.15 13.76 12.04
CA TYR A 201 11.52 14.22 10.81
C TYR A 201 10.14 13.56 10.63
N ALA A 202 10.06 12.24 10.81
CA ALA A 202 8.82 11.50 10.73
C ALA A 202 7.82 11.95 11.83
N SER A 203 8.28 12.11 13.07
CA SER A 203 7.42 12.56 14.18
C SER A 203 6.83 13.95 13.94
N ARG A 204 7.61 14.91 13.40
CA ARG A 204 7.11 16.26 13.08
C ARG A 204 5.99 16.27 12.03
N HIS A 205 5.94 15.24 11.20
CA HIS A 205 4.94 15.09 10.13
C HIS A 205 3.83 14.09 10.46
N ASN A 206 3.72 13.66 11.74
CA ASN A 206 2.75 12.64 12.19
C ASN A 206 2.86 11.33 11.37
N LEU A 207 4.10 10.89 11.10
CA LEU A 207 4.43 9.69 10.31
C LEU A 207 4.70 8.46 11.19
N LEU A 208 4.64 8.62 12.51
CA LEU A 208 4.91 7.58 13.51
C LEU A 208 3.73 7.38 14.43
#